data_45e30f28201826314041190a263da890
#
_entry.id   45e30f28201826314041190a263da890
#
_cell.length_a   1.000
_cell.length_b   1.000
_cell.length_c   1.000
_cell.angle_alpha   90.00
_cell.angle_beta   90.00
_cell.angle_gamma   90.00
#
_symmetry.space_group_name_H-M   'P 1'
#
loop_
_entity.id
_entity.type
_entity.pdbx_description
1 polymer ?
#
loop_
_entity_poly.entity_id
_entity_poly.type
_entity_poly.pdbx_seq_one_letter_code
_entity_poly.pdbx_strand_id
1 'polypeptide(L)'
;MTDKNTEVNSIDEHIGQRMQLRRVMLGLSQKDLAKICGVTFQQIQKYETAGNRISASRLFELSTAMETPVSFFFAGLPGHMEREPRNGHMPRMRVGDCTSDDPLAKTESLQLINLYWKLPSDSQRETIMKLLRALNKN
;
A
#
# COMPACT_ATOMS: atom_id res chain seq x y z
N MET A 1 -26.81 16.09 -4.53
CA MET A 1 -26.49 14.65 -4.70
C MET A 1 -25.17 14.56 -5.42
N THR A 2 -24.10 14.45 -4.67
CA THR A 2 -22.77 14.14 -5.22
C THR A 2 -22.79 12.68 -5.62
N ASP A 3 -22.70 12.47 -6.92
CA ASP A 3 -22.70 11.15 -7.52
C ASP A 3 -21.50 10.36 -7.06
N LYS A 4 -21.70 9.39 -6.17
CA LYS A 4 -20.65 8.43 -5.74
C LYS A 4 -19.97 7.73 -6.93
N ASN A 5 -20.63 7.72 -8.08
CA ASN A 5 -20.13 7.14 -9.31
C ASN A 5 -19.08 8.03 -10.01
N THR A 6 -19.17 9.34 -9.84
CA THR A 6 -18.22 10.30 -10.43
C THR A 6 -16.88 10.32 -9.68
N GLU A 7 -16.91 10.17 -8.35
CA GLU A 7 -15.68 10.11 -7.55
C GLU A 7 -14.89 8.81 -7.79
N VAL A 8 -15.58 7.68 -7.95
CA VAL A 8 -14.96 6.40 -8.26
C VAL A 8 -14.28 6.43 -9.63
N ASN A 9 -14.93 7.06 -10.62
CA ASN A 9 -14.35 7.22 -11.95
C ASN A 9 -13.09 8.10 -11.94
N SER A 10 -13.05 9.16 -11.14
CA SER A 10 -11.89 10.05 -11.07
C SER A 10 -10.66 9.38 -10.47
N ILE A 11 -10.82 8.47 -9.52
CA ILE A 11 -9.72 7.68 -8.95
C ILE A 11 -9.22 6.66 -9.99
N ASP A 12 -10.11 5.95 -10.64
CA ASP A 12 -9.76 4.98 -11.68
C ASP A 12 -9.04 5.66 -12.86
N GLU A 13 -9.49 6.83 -13.28
CA GLU A 13 -8.85 7.65 -14.31
C GLU A 13 -7.44 8.06 -13.89
N HIS A 14 -7.27 8.52 -12.65
CA HIS A 14 -5.96 8.91 -12.13
C HIS A 14 -4.99 7.72 -12.11
N ILE A 15 -5.43 6.58 -11.61
CA ILE A 15 -4.61 5.35 -11.60
C ILE A 15 -4.23 4.95 -13.02
N GLY A 16 -5.17 4.99 -13.95
CA GLY A 16 -4.91 4.69 -15.36
C GLY A 16 -3.88 5.63 -16.00
N GLN A 17 -3.96 6.91 -15.71
CA GLN A 17 -2.99 7.92 -16.18
C GLN A 17 -1.60 7.70 -15.57
N ARG A 18 -1.53 7.39 -14.29
CA ARG A 18 -0.27 7.08 -13.61
C ARG A 18 0.38 5.79 -14.16
N MET A 19 -0.44 4.80 -14.46
CA MET A 19 -0.01 3.55 -15.11
C MET A 19 0.59 3.85 -16.51
N GLN A 20 -0.09 4.62 -17.32
CA GLN A 20 0.38 5.05 -18.64
C GLN A 20 1.70 5.82 -18.53
N LEU A 21 1.77 6.79 -17.60
CA LEU A 21 2.98 7.56 -17.36
C LEU A 21 4.18 6.67 -17.05
N ARG A 22 4.04 5.73 -16.12
CA ARG A 22 5.13 4.82 -15.75
C ARG A 22 5.54 3.92 -16.91
N ARG A 23 4.58 3.39 -17.64
CA ARG A 23 4.84 2.56 -18.83
C ARG A 23 5.68 3.33 -19.87
N VAL A 24 5.28 4.55 -20.17
CA VAL A 24 6.01 5.40 -21.12
C VAL A 24 7.42 5.73 -20.62
N MET A 25 7.57 6.04 -19.32
CA MET A 25 8.88 6.26 -18.71
C MET A 25 9.83 5.06 -18.84
N LEU A 26 9.29 3.84 -18.82
CA LEU A 26 10.05 2.59 -19.03
C LEU A 26 10.28 2.27 -20.51
N GLY A 27 9.75 3.06 -21.43
CA GLY A 27 9.85 2.80 -22.87
C GLY A 27 9.03 1.60 -23.36
N LEU A 28 8.04 1.17 -22.58
CA LEU A 28 7.19 0.02 -22.92
C LEU A 28 5.97 0.45 -23.74
N SER A 29 5.63 -0.34 -24.76
CA SER A 29 4.34 -0.24 -25.42
C SER A 29 3.25 -0.90 -24.56
N GLN A 30 1.98 -0.63 -24.88
CA GLN A 30 0.86 -1.34 -24.24
C GLN A 30 0.94 -2.85 -24.47
N LYS A 31 1.41 -3.27 -25.64
CA LYS A 31 1.61 -4.69 -25.99
C LYS A 31 2.74 -5.32 -25.15
N ASP A 32 3.82 -4.59 -24.93
CA ASP A 32 4.93 -5.07 -24.09
C ASP A 32 4.48 -5.27 -22.64
N LEU A 33 3.77 -4.31 -22.08
CA LEU A 33 3.24 -4.43 -20.74
C LEU A 33 2.22 -5.57 -20.62
N ALA A 34 1.35 -5.73 -21.59
CA ALA A 34 0.39 -6.83 -21.64
C ALA A 34 1.09 -8.19 -21.61
N LYS A 35 2.16 -8.32 -22.38
CA LYS A 35 2.97 -9.54 -22.43
C LYS A 35 3.66 -9.84 -21.10
N ILE A 36 4.22 -8.83 -20.47
CA ILE A 36 4.88 -8.97 -19.14
C ILE A 36 3.87 -9.40 -18.08
N CYS A 37 2.67 -8.81 -18.09
CA CYS A 37 1.62 -9.07 -17.10
C CYS A 37 0.76 -10.30 -17.41
N GLY A 38 0.95 -10.93 -18.56
CA GLY A 38 0.14 -12.09 -18.97
C GLY A 38 -1.33 -11.74 -19.23
N VAL A 39 -1.62 -10.52 -19.68
CA VAL A 39 -2.97 -10.04 -20.02
C VAL A 39 -3.05 -9.64 -21.48
N THR A 40 -4.26 -9.36 -21.95
CA THR A 40 -4.44 -8.90 -23.33
C THR A 40 -4.09 -7.41 -23.49
N PHE A 41 -3.71 -7.01 -24.69
CA PHE A 41 -3.51 -5.62 -25.05
C PHE A 41 -4.75 -4.76 -24.76
N GLN A 42 -5.93 -5.26 -25.10
CA GLN A 42 -7.19 -4.58 -24.82
C GLN A 42 -7.42 -4.35 -23.34
N GLN A 43 -6.97 -5.27 -22.49
CA GLN A 43 -7.09 -5.14 -21.04
C GLN A 43 -6.21 -4.00 -20.51
N ILE A 44 -4.96 -3.88 -20.99
CA ILE A 44 -4.08 -2.76 -20.64
C ILE A 44 -4.70 -1.44 -21.11
N GLN A 45 -5.22 -1.39 -22.33
CA GLN A 45 -5.87 -0.19 -22.86
C GLN A 45 -7.07 0.25 -22.02
N LYS A 46 -7.89 -0.71 -21.57
CA LYS A 46 -9.03 -0.43 -20.67
C LYS A 46 -8.59 0.05 -19.30
N TYR A 47 -7.49 -0.46 -18.76
CA TYR A 47 -6.94 0.03 -17.49
C TYR A 47 -6.45 1.46 -17.61
N GLU A 48 -5.72 1.80 -18.66
CA GLU A 48 -5.20 3.16 -18.88
C GLU A 48 -6.28 4.21 -19.13
N THR A 49 -7.40 3.80 -19.71
CA THR A 49 -8.54 4.67 -20.02
C THR A 49 -9.66 4.63 -18.96
N ALA A 50 -9.45 3.89 -17.88
CA ALA A 50 -10.46 3.65 -16.85
C ALA A 50 -11.75 2.97 -17.36
N GLY A 51 -11.67 2.27 -18.49
CA GLY A 51 -12.77 1.46 -19.00
C GLY A 51 -13.07 0.22 -18.15
N ASN A 52 -12.08 -0.23 -17.38
CA ASN A 52 -12.21 -1.29 -16.39
C ASN A 52 -11.49 -0.88 -15.10
N ARG A 53 -12.05 -1.27 -13.97
CA ARG A 53 -11.41 -1.14 -12.67
C ARG A 53 -10.26 -2.14 -12.53
N ILE A 54 -9.21 -1.70 -11.88
CA ILE A 54 -8.05 -2.54 -11.55
C ILE A 54 -8.28 -3.12 -10.17
N SER A 55 -8.31 -4.44 -10.04
CA SER A 55 -8.35 -5.10 -8.73
C SER A 55 -7.05 -4.84 -7.94
N ALA A 56 -7.10 -4.97 -6.62
CA ALA A 56 -5.93 -4.80 -5.77
C ALA A 56 -4.80 -5.78 -6.15
N SER A 57 -5.12 -7.03 -6.43
CA SER A 57 -4.14 -8.03 -6.87
C SER A 57 -3.52 -7.67 -8.22
N ARG A 58 -4.32 -7.20 -9.17
CA ARG A 58 -3.81 -6.75 -10.46
C ARG A 58 -2.94 -5.51 -10.35
N LEU A 59 -3.31 -4.58 -9.46
CA LEU A 59 -2.50 -3.39 -9.21
C LEU A 59 -1.12 -3.77 -8.63
N PHE A 60 -1.06 -4.76 -7.75
CA PHE A 60 0.19 -5.28 -7.22
C PHE A 60 1.05 -5.92 -8.32
N GLU A 61 0.47 -6.74 -9.18
CA GLU A 61 1.18 -7.34 -10.33
C GLU A 61 1.73 -6.27 -11.28
N LEU A 62 0.95 -5.25 -11.59
CA LEU A 62 1.36 -4.11 -12.41
C LEU A 62 2.51 -3.32 -11.74
N SER A 63 2.44 -3.11 -10.44
CA SER A 63 3.50 -2.44 -9.67
C SER A 63 4.82 -3.20 -9.77
N THR A 64 4.77 -4.52 -9.66
CA THR A 64 5.93 -5.40 -9.80
C THR A 64 6.48 -5.37 -11.23
N ALA A 65 5.61 -5.51 -12.22
CA ALA A 65 5.99 -5.51 -13.64
C ALA A 65 6.61 -4.17 -14.09
N MET A 66 6.17 -3.06 -13.51
CA MET A 66 6.67 -1.73 -13.81
C MET A 66 7.72 -1.22 -12.82
N GLU A 67 8.22 -2.08 -11.93
CA GLU A 67 9.27 -1.76 -10.95
C GLU A 67 8.98 -0.45 -10.19
N THR A 68 7.76 -0.33 -9.67
CA THR A 68 7.32 0.85 -8.95
C THR A 68 6.46 0.46 -7.75
N PRO A 69 6.50 1.18 -6.63
CA PRO A 69 5.62 0.88 -5.50
C PRO A 69 4.16 1.16 -5.85
N VAL A 70 3.23 0.42 -5.24
CA VAL A 70 1.78 0.62 -5.44
C VAL A 70 1.36 2.07 -5.13
N SER A 71 2.01 2.72 -4.16
CA SER A 71 1.77 4.13 -3.82
C SER A 71 1.97 5.10 -4.98
N PHE A 72 2.78 4.74 -5.97
CA PHE A 72 3.00 5.56 -7.16
C PHE A 72 1.69 5.83 -7.92
N PHE A 73 0.81 4.84 -8.00
CA PHE A 73 -0.47 4.98 -8.72
C PHE A 73 -1.44 5.95 -8.05
N PHE A 74 -1.26 6.20 -6.76
CA PHE A 74 -2.10 7.11 -5.97
C PHE A 74 -1.47 8.49 -5.75
N ALA A 75 -0.23 8.68 -6.12
CA ALA A 75 0.47 9.95 -5.95
C ALA A 75 -0.24 11.07 -6.73
N GLY A 76 -0.47 12.20 -6.07
CA GLY A 76 -1.12 13.37 -6.67
C GLY A 76 -2.65 13.32 -6.70
N LEU A 77 -3.29 12.29 -6.11
CA LEU A 77 -4.75 12.28 -5.95
C LEU A 77 -5.20 13.43 -5.05
N PRO A 78 -6.21 14.23 -5.47
CA PRO A 78 -6.84 15.23 -4.61
C PRO A 78 -7.48 14.51 -3.40
N GLY A 79 -7.17 14.95 -2.19
CA GLY A 79 -7.68 14.34 -0.96
C GLY A 79 -6.81 13.22 -0.39
N HIS A 80 -5.78 12.77 -1.07
CA HIS A 80 -4.62 12.11 -0.47
C HIS A 80 -3.68 13.16 0.14
N MET A 81 -4.26 14.10 0.83
CA MET A 81 -3.48 14.82 1.82
C MET A 81 -2.91 13.77 2.75
N GLU A 82 -1.60 13.77 2.88
CA GLU A 82 -0.94 13.19 4.03
C GLU A 82 -1.79 13.55 5.23
N ARG A 83 -2.65 12.65 5.66
CA ARG A 83 -3.28 12.81 6.95
C ARG A 83 -2.10 12.74 7.90
N GLU A 84 -1.64 13.91 8.32
CA GLU A 84 -0.79 14.01 9.50
C GLU A 84 -1.35 13.03 10.52
N PRO A 85 -0.55 12.07 11.01
CA PRO A 85 -1.05 11.13 11.99
C PRO A 85 -1.58 11.97 13.15
N ARG A 86 -2.90 11.99 13.33
CA ARG A 86 -3.49 12.56 14.53
C ARG A 86 -2.88 11.82 15.70
N ASN A 87 -1.91 12.47 16.35
CA ASN A 87 -1.33 12.12 17.64
C ASN A 87 -1.50 10.65 18.07
N GLY A 88 -0.84 9.77 17.40
CA GLY A 88 -0.76 8.37 17.69
C GLY A 88 0.20 7.78 16.69
N HIS A 89 1.44 7.60 17.11
CA HIS A 89 2.45 6.95 16.29
C HIS A 89 1.97 5.56 15.89
N MET A 90 1.31 5.47 14.74
CA MET A 90 1.32 4.22 14.00
C MET A 90 2.66 4.14 13.29
N PRO A 91 3.51 3.17 13.63
CA PRO A 91 4.71 2.95 12.85
C PRO A 91 4.30 2.68 11.40
N ARG A 92 4.93 3.37 10.45
CA ARG A 92 4.82 3.02 9.04
C ARG A 92 5.25 1.57 8.90
N MET A 93 4.28 0.68 8.86
CA MET A 93 4.54 -0.69 8.44
C MET A 93 5.03 -0.63 7.00
N ARG A 94 6.30 -0.90 6.79
CA ARG A 94 6.78 -1.32 5.49
C ARG A 94 6.14 -2.68 5.23
N VAL A 95 5.12 -2.69 4.38
CA VAL A 95 4.58 -3.93 3.83
C VAL A 95 5.61 -4.46 2.84
N GLY A 96 6.54 -5.22 3.36
CA GLY A 96 7.50 -5.96 2.58
C GLY A 96 7.86 -7.21 3.36
N ASP A 97 7.53 -8.34 2.80
CA ASP A 97 7.76 -9.68 3.32
C ASP A 97 6.87 -10.12 4.49
N CYS A 98 5.61 -10.41 4.18
CA CYS A 98 4.84 -11.37 4.97
C CYS A 98 5.40 -12.78 4.74
N THR A 99 6.58 -13.06 5.26
CA THR A 99 7.01 -14.44 5.43
C THR A 99 6.28 -15.00 6.65
N SER A 100 5.98 -16.29 6.64
CA SER A 100 5.31 -16.99 7.76
C SER A 100 6.04 -16.84 9.11
N ASP A 101 7.27 -16.34 9.10
CA ASP A 101 8.12 -16.09 10.25
C ASP A 101 8.15 -14.62 10.70
N ASP A 102 7.39 -13.73 10.04
CA ASP A 102 7.31 -12.33 10.49
C ASP A 102 6.65 -12.24 11.87
N PRO A 103 7.37 -11.77 12.91
CA PRO A 103 6.80 -11.60 14.24
C PRO A 103 5.56 -10.71 14.24
N LEU A 104 5.45 -9.75 13.32
CA LEU A 104 4.31 -8.85 13.21
C LEU A 104 3.07 -9.51 12.61
N ALA A 105 3.21 -10.64 11.92
CA ALA A 105 2.09 -11.43 11.42
C ALA A 105 1.43 -12.29 12.51
N LYS A 106 2.07 -12.44 13.67
CA LYS A 106 1.56 -13.24 14.77
C LYS A 106 0.52 -12.47 15.58
N THR A 107 -0.60 -13.10 15.87
CA THR A 107 -1.70 -12.53 16.68
C THR A 107 -1.21 -12.04 18.04
N GLU A 108 -0.31 -12.80 18.68
CA GLU A 108 0.29 -12.44 19.96
C GLU A 108 1.07 -11.12 19.93
N SER A 109 1.82 -10.87 18.85
CA SER A 109 2.55 -9.63 18.66
C SER A 109 1.61 -8.43 18.50
N LEU A 110 0.52 -8.60 17.77
CA LEU A 110 -0.51 -7.56 17.61
C LEU A 110 -1.21 -7.25 18.94
N GLN A 111 -1.48 -8.28 19.74
CA GLN A 111 -2.05 -8.12 21.09
C GLN A 111 -1.07 -7.37 22.01
N LEU A 112 0.21 -7.75 21.99
CA LEU A 112 1.26 -7.08 22.80
C LEU A 112 1.36 -5.59 22.45
N ILE A 113 1.41 -5.27 21.15
CA ILE A 113 1.46 -3.89 20.66
C ILE A 113 0.23 -3.12 21.12
N ASN A 114 -0.96 -3.69 21.01
CA ASN A 114 -2.20 -3.04 21.42
C ASN A 114 -2.24 -2.77 22.93
N LEU A 115 -1.82 -3.73 23.76
CA LEU A 115 -1.73 -3.56 25.21
C LEU A 115 -0.68 -2.54 25.60
N TYR A 116 0.47 -2.54 24.95
CA TYR A 116 1.56 -1.58 25.19
C TYR A 116 1.11 -0.14 24.97
N TRP A 117 0.40 0.14 23.89
CA TRP A 117 -0.08 1.48 23.58
C TRP A 117 -1.30 1.93 24.37
N LYS A 118 -2.01 1.00 25.05
CA LYS A 118 -3.07 1.30 26.01
C LYS A 118 -2.55 1.71 27.39
N LEU A 119 -1.27 1.54 27.66
CA LEU A 119 -0.67 1.98 28.92
C LEU A 119 -0.73 3.51 29.05
N PRO A 120 -1.23 4.04 30.18
CA PRO A 120 -1.52 5.47 30.31
C PRO A 120 -0.27 6.36 30.46
N SER A 121 0.88 5.81 30.80
CA SER A 121 2.10 6.60 31.04
C SER A 121 3.32 6.04 30.31
N ASP A 122 4.21 6.95 29.93
CA ASP A 122 5.51 6.61 29.34
C ASP A 122 6.39 5.80 30.29
N SER A 123 6.30 6.07 31.60
CA SER A 123 7.04 5.36 32.64
C SER A 123 6.68 3.87 32.68
N GLN A 124 5.40 3.54 32.50
CA GLN A 124 4.93 2.15 32.46
C GLN A 124 5.43 1.45 31.19
N ARG A 125 5.40 2.14 30.05
CA ARG A 125 5.95 1.60 28.79
C ARG A 125 7.44 1.35 28.88
N GLU A 126 8.18 2.26 29.52
CA GLU A 126 9.62 2.10 29.75
C GLU A 126 9.91 0.90 30.66
N THR A 127 9.11 0.69 31.70
CA THR A 127 9.22 -0.47 32.61
C THR A 127 9.03 -1.78 31.85
N ILE A 128 8.02 -1.86 31.00
CA ILE A 128 7.79 -3.05 30.15
C ILE A 128 8.99 -3.30 29.23
N MET A 129 9.53 -2.26 28.62
CA MET A 129 10.71 -2.40 27.74
C MET A 129 11.96 -2.83 28.51
N LYS A 130 12.15 -2.36 29.75
CA LYS A 130 13.24 -2.82 30.62
C LYS A 130 13.09 -4.29 30.98
N LEU A 131 11.87 -4.72 31.30
CA LEU A 131 11.57 -6.14 31.59
C LEU A 131 11.87 -7.03 30.38
N LEU A 132 11.39 -6.68 29.23
CA LEU A 132 11.63 -7.45 27.99
C LEU A 132 13.13 -7.54 27.66
N ARG A 133 13.88 -6.46 27.84
CA ARG A 133 15.34 -6.48 27.64
C ARG A 133 16.05 -7.36 28.66
N ALA A 134 15.59 -7.35 29.91
CA ALA A 134 16.17 -8.19 30.97
C ALA A 134 15.95 -9.69 30.69
N LEU A 135 14.77 -10.06 30.19
CA LEU A 135 14.44 -11.44 29.85
C LEU A 135 15.17 -11.93 28.59
N ASN A 136 15.56 -11.03 27.69
CA ASN A 136 16.31 -11.37 26.46
C ASN A 136 17.84 -11.34 26.64
N LYS A 137 18.35 -11.07 27.83
CA LYS A 137 19.77 -11.21 28.14
C LYS A 137 20.05 -12.66 28.49
N ASN A 138 20.30 -13.46 27.50
CA ASN A 138 21.03 -14.74 27.62
C ASN A 138 22.36 -14.63 26.93
#